data_429459f29990a5eeb8d1cf6b2fb6d72e
#
_entry.id   429459f29990a5eeb8d1cf6b2fb6d72e
#
_cell.length_a   1.000
_cell.length_b   1.000
_cell.length_c   1.000
_cell.angle_alpha   90.00
_cell.angle_beta   90.00
_cell.angle_gamma   90.00
#
_symmetry.space_group_name_H-M   'P 1'
#
loop_
_entity.id
_entity.type
_entity.pdbx_description
1 polymer ?
#
loop_
_entity_poly.entity_id
_entity_poly.type
_entity_poly.pdbx_seq_one_letter_code
_entity_poly.pdbx_strand_id
1 'polypeptide(L)'
;DYAQFKHSLAKYKDYLIYQLGKSPVEVALGVKATREMLVKGNFDAVIVAVGASPLILPIPGAEMAIPAPYVYGNEKELDRSVVVIGGGQVGCETALHLVEQGHDVTVLEMQEKILVDASASYRNRLTRNMGYHENLKTVTGGRCTGITSAGVTYQDAEGNEQLLACGSVVMAAGMRPRQADALALYDPAYRVYTVGDCDKAANVQKAVRAAFAAAVSI
;
A
#
# COMPACT_ATOMS: atom_id res chain seq x y z
N ASP A 1 11.39 4.89 1.13
CA ASP A 1 10.71 4.29 0.67
C ASP A 1 10.47 2.89 0.02
N TYR A 2 11.34 1.91 0.25
CA TYR A 2 11.10 0.52 -0.10
C TYR A 2 11.68 -0.39 0.97
N ALA A 3 11.00 -1.51 1.25
CA ALA A 3 11.58 -2.57 2.04
C ALA A 3 12.95 -2.98 1.43
N GLN A 4 13.95 -3.16 2.26
CA GLN A 4 15.34 -3.41 1.81
C GLN A 4 15.48 -4.57 0.84
N PHE A 5 14.61 -5.58 0.94
CA PHE A 5 14.59 -6.73 0.04
C PHE A 5 13.96 -6.45 -1.35
N LYS A 6 13.49 -5.22 -1.64
CA LYS A 6 12.91 -4.79 -2.93
C LYS A 6 13.85 -3.94 -3.80
N HIS A 7 15.14 -4.16 -3.74
CA HIS A 7 16.16 -3.41 -4.53
C HIS A 7 15.85 -3.33 -6.03
N SER A 8 15.27 -4.36 -6.63
CA SER A 8 14.92 -4.36 -8.05
C SER A 8 13.84 -3.34 -8.40
N LEU A 9 12.90 -3.05 -7.49
CA LEU A 9 11.90 -1.99 -7.70
C LEU A 9 12.53 -0.59 -7.60
N ALA A 10 13.46 -0.39 -6.69
CA ALA A 10 14.22 0.86 -6.59
C ALA A 10 14.98 1.12 -7.90
N LYS A 11 15.74 0.14 -8.38
CA LYS A 11 16.47 0.23 -9.67
C LYS A 11 15.54 0.50 -10.85
N TYR A 12 14.35 -0.13 -10.86
CA TYR A 12 13.37 0.10 -11.92
C TYR A 12 12.81 1.53 -11.88
N LYS A 13 12.53 2.07 -10.70
CA LYS A 13 12.15 3.47 -10.53
C LYS A 13 13.23 4.42 -11.07
N ASP A 14 14.48 4.20 -10.67
CA ASP A 14 15.60 5.03 -11.09
C ASP A 14 15.81 4.97 -12.62
N TYR A 15 15.63 3.79 -13.21
CA TYR A 15 15.61 3.62 -14.66
C TYR A 15 14.51 4.44 -15.34
N LEU A 16 13.27 4.42 -14.81
CA LEU A 16 12.17 5.21 -15.35
C LEU A 16 12.43 6.71 -15.25
N ILE A 17 12.96 7.20 -14.13
CA ILE A 17 13.34 8.61 -13.96
C ILE A 17 14.42 9.01 -14.99
N TYR A 18 15.42 8.15 -15.17
CA TYR A 18 16.47 8.39 -16.16
C TYR A 18 15.92 8.44 -17.60
N GLN A 19 15.01 7.53 -17.96
CA GLN A 19 14.38 7.53 -19.29
C GLN A 19 13.49 8.76 -19.50
N LEU A 20 12.75 9.16 -18.46
CA LEU A 20 11.92 10.36 -18.51
C LEU A 20 12.77 11.61 -18.78
N GLY A 21 13.92 11.74 -18.12
CA GLY A 21 14.85 12.84 -18.33
C GLY A 21 15.49 12.89 -19.73
N LYS A 22 15.43 11.79 -20.50
CA LYS A 22 15.87 11.73 -21.91
C LYS A 22 14.75 11.97 -22.91
N SER A 23 13.52 11.99 -22.46
CA SER A 23 12.35 12.19 -23.31
C SER A 23 12.04 13.68 -23.47
N PRO A 24 11.29 14.09 -24.51
CA PRO A 24 10.83 15.46 -24.69
C PRO A 24 9.62 15.80 -23.80
N VAL A 25 9.32 14.98 -22.78
CA VAL A 25 8.16 15.16 -21.90
C VAL A 25 8.44 16.30 -20.92
N GLU A 26 7.56 17.26 -20.87
CA GLU A 26 7.58 18.33 -19.86
C GLU A 26 7.11 17.79 -18.50
N VAL A 27 7.89 18.02 -17.45
CA VAL A 27 7.60 17.55 -16.10
C VAL A 27 7.33 18.74 -15.19
N ALA A 28 6.11 18.84 -14.68
CA ALA A 28 5.72 19.87 -13.70
C ALA A 28 5.57 19.23 -12.31
N LEU A 29 6.57 19.40 -11.44
CA LEU A 29 6.55 18.91 -10.06
C LEU A 29 5.95 19.96 -9.12
N GLY A 30 5.31 19.50 -8.02
CA GLY A 30 4.69 20.39 -7.04
C GLY A 30 3.40 21.07 -7.54
N VAL A 31 2.88 20.64 -8.68
CA VAL A 31 1.65 21.18 -9.28
C VAL A 31 0.51 20.17 -9.12
N LYS A 32 -0.58 20.59 -8.47
CA LYS A 32 -1.82 19.83 -8.45
C LYS A 32 -2.59 20.12 -9.73
N ALA A 33 -2.72 19.13 -10.60
CA ALA A 33 -3.54 19.24 -11.80
C ALA A 33 -5.01 19.50 -11.44
N THR A 34 -5.65 20.44 -12.13
CA THR A 34 -7.08 20.71 -12.03
C THR A 34 -7.73 20.57 -13.40
N ARG A 35 -9.04 20.35 -13.42
CA ARG A 35 -9.83 20.25 -14.65
C ARG A 35 -9.65 21.52 -15.52
N GLU A 36 -9.68 22.71 -14.91
CA GLU A 36 -9.51 24.00 -15.61
C GLU A 36 -8.14 24.11 -16.28
N MET A 37 -7.07 23.64 -15.62
CA MET A 37 -5.73 23.58 -16.22
C MET A 37 -5.70 22.65 -17.44
N LEU A 38 -6.34 21.49 -17.34
CA LEU A 38 -6.37 20.51 -18.43
C LEU A 38 -7.18 21.04 -19.64
N VAL A 39 -8.33 21.64 -19.41
CA VAL A 39 -9.14 22.29 -20.46
C VAL A 39 -8.36 23.43 -21.12
N LYS A 40 -7.74 24.32 -20.35
CA LYS A 40 -6.92 25.42 -20.85
C LYS A 40 -5.70 24.94 -21.64
N GLY A 41 -5.14 23.77 -21.27
CA GLY A 41 -4.01 23.16 -21.95
C GLY A 41 -4.35 22.61 -23.34
N ASN A 42 -5.64 22.50 -23.67
CA ASN A 42 -6.15 22.02 -24.97
C ASN A 42 -5.54 20.68 -25.41
N PHE A 43 -5.52 19.73 -24.48
CA PHE A 43 -5.00 18.37 -24.72
C PHE A 43 -6.03 17.53 -25.50
N ASP A 44 -5.59 16.69 -26.44
CA ASP A 44 -6.43 15.72 -27.13
C ASP A 44 -6.84 14.55 -26.22
N ALA A 45 -5.95 14.20 -25.27
CA ALA A 45 -6.17 13.11 -24.33
C ALA A 45 -5.44 13.36 -23.00
N VAL A 46 -6.00 12.83 -21.92
CA VAL A 46 -5.43 12.90 -20.57
C VAL A 46 -5.37 11.50 -19.97
N ILE A 47 -4.19 11.08 -19.54
CA ILE A 47 -4.01 9.85 -18.77
C ILE A 47 -3.96 10.22 -17.28
N VAL A 48 -4.93 9.71 -16.51
CA VAL A 48 -5.06 9.97 -15.08
C VAL A 48 -4.49 8.79 -14.29
N ALA A 49 -3.43 9.02 -13.53
CA ALA A 49 -2.71 8.04 -12.73
C ALA A 49 -2.53 8.50 -11.27
N VAL A 50 -3.60 9.01 -10.65
CA VAL A 50 -3.57 9.63 -9.31
C VAL A 50 -3.43 8.64 -8.14
N GLY A 51 -3.40 7.33 -8.44
CA GLY A 51 -3.09 6.28 -7.47
C GLY A 51 -4.22 5.94 -6.49
N ALA A 52 -3.85 5.42 -5.32
CA ALA A 52 -4.77 5.00 -4.27
C ALA A 52 -4.32 5.58 -2.90
N SER A 53 -5.24 5.56 -1.93
CA SER A 53 -4.96 5.92 -0.55
C SER A 53 -5.03 4.68 0.35
N PRO A 54 -4.29 4.62 1.46
CA PRO A 54 -4.44 3.54 2.43
C PRO A 54 -5.88 3.41 2.91
N LEU A 55 -6.35 2.18 3.03
CA LEU A 55 -7.66 1.90 3.63
C LEU A 55 -7.53 1.95 5.15
N ILE A 56 -8.28 2.82 5.79
CA ILE A 56 -8.43 2.86 7.23
C ILE A 56 -9.72 2.12 7.60
N LEU A 57 -9.61 1.13 8.48
CA LEU A 57 -10.77 0.38 8.95
C LEU A 57 -11.69 1.27 9.78
N PRO A 58 -13.01 1.15 9.65
CA PRO A 58 -13.97 1.91 10.45
C PRO A 58 -14.17 1.24 11.83
N ILE A 59 -13.12 1.21 12.63
CA ILE A 59 -13.09 0.63 13.97
C ILE A 59 -12.70 1.71 15.00
N PRO A 60 -13.12 1.59 16.26
CA PRO A 60 -12.67 2.47 17.34
C PRO A 60 -11.16 2.52 17.44
N GLY A 61 -10.57 3.72 17.60
CA GLY A 61 -9.14 3.93 17.72
C GLY A 61 -8.32 3.79 16.44
N ALA A 62 -8.96 3.70 15.27
CA ALA A 62 -8.27 3.55 13.98
C ALA A 62 -7.28 4.71 13.68
N GLU A 63 -7.52 5.89 14.23
CA GLU A 63 -6.66 7.07 14.14
C GLU A 63 -5.31 6.89 14.86
N MET A 64 -5.20 5.92 15.76
CA MET A 64 -3.95 5.58 16.46
C MET A 64 -3.02 4.73 15.58
N ALA A 65 -3.53 4.15 14.50
CA ALA A 65 -2.73 3.30 13.63
C ALA A 65 -2.02 4.12 12.53
N ILE A 66 -0.76 3.77 12.26
CA ILE A 66 0.02 4.34 11.16
C ILE A 66 -0.26 3.50 9.90
N PRO A 67 -0.73 4.09 8.79
CA PRO A 67 -0.87 3.33 7.55
C PRO A 67 0.48 2.79 7.05
N ALA A 68 0.51 1.54 6.61
CA ALA A 68 1.75 0.83 6.25
C ALA A 68 2.69 1.59 5.29
N PRO A 69 2.22 2.35 4.26
CA PRO A 69 3.12 3.11 3.41
C PRO A 69 3.92 4.22 4.13
N TYR A 70 3.44 4.69 5.29
CA TYR A 70 4.08 5.77 6.04
C TYR A 70 5.06 5.27 7.12
N VAL A 71 5.20 3.97 7.25
CA VAL A 71 6.18 3.33 8.16
C VAL A 71 7.61 3.53 7.64
N TYR A 72 7.80 3.41 6.32
CA TYR A 72 9.13 3.43 5.70
C TYR A 72 9.79 4.81 5.80
N GLY A 73 10.92 4.85 6.49
CA GLY A 73 11.68 6.06 6.82
C GLY A 73 11.31 6.67 8.17
N ASN A 74 10.27 6.16 8.83
CA ASN A 74 9.78 6.60 10.17
C ASN A 74 9.80 5.46 11.20
N GLU A 75 10.54 4.38 10.94
CA GLU A 75 10.55 3.17 11.78
C GLU A 75 10.94 3.47 13.23
N LYS A 76 11.84 4.45 13.42
CA LYS A 76 12.32 4.87 14.73
C LYS A 76 11.27 5.56 15.61
N GLU A 77 10.17 5.99 15.02
CA GLU A 77 9.02 6.59 15.75
C GLU A 77 8.10 5.53 16.34
N LEU A 78 8.27 4.26 15.91
CA LEU A 78 7.49 3.14 16.41
C LEU A 78 8.09 2.60 17.71
N ASP A 79 7.21 2.15 18.61
CA ASP A 79 7.61 1.37 19.78
C ASP A 79 8.25 0.04 19.36
N ARG A 80 8.93 -0.59 20.30
CA ARG A 80 9.54 -1.89 20.06
C ARG A 80 8.52 -2.96 19.67
N SER A 81 7.36 -2.97 20.33
CA SER A 81 6.28 -3.92 20.09
C SER A 81 5.26 -3.35 19.11
N VAL A 82 5.10 -3.99 17.96
CA VAL A 82 4.24 -3.51 16.86
C VAL A 82 3.24 -4.59 16.46
N VAL A 83 1.97 -4.20 16.32
CA VAL A 83 0.96 -5.03 15.66
C VAL A 83 0.69 -4.49 14.25
N VAL A 84 0.79 -5.35 13.24
CA VAL A 84 0.43 -5.05 11.85
C VAL A 84 -0.94 -5.67 11.56
N ILE A 85 -1.95 -4.83 11.33
CA ILE A 85 -3.31 -5.27 10.98
C ILE A 85 -3.42 -5.49 9.47
N GLY A 86 -3.61 -6.74 9.08
CA GLY A 86 -3.68 -7.21 7.69
C GLY A 86 -2.47 -8.04 7.27
N GLY A 87 -2.71 -9.30 6.95
CA GLY A 87 -1.71 -10.30 6.53
C GLY A 87 -1.61 -10.48 5.00
N GLY A 88 -2.05 -9.49 4.23
CA GLY A 88 -1.81 -9.42 2.80
C GLY A 88 -0.34 -9.15 2.45
N GLN A 89 -0.04 -8.96 1.16
CA GLN A 89 1.34 -8.76 0.70
C GLN A 89 1.99 -7.55 1.39
N VAL A 90 1.31 -6.40 1.45
CA VAL A 90 1.84 -5.17 2.05
C VAL A 90 2.11 -5.37 3.55
N GLY A 91 1.17 -5.96 4.29
CA GLY A 91 1.33 -6.15 5.73
C GLY A 91 2.48 -7.10 6.08
N CYS A 92 2.59 -8.23 5.38
CA CYS A 92 3.70 -9.19 5.61
C CYS A 92 5.06 -8.59 5.20
N GLU A 93 5.12 -7.79 4.13
CA GLU A 93 6.34 -7.08 3.74
C GLU A 93 6.74 -6.02 4.76
N THR A 94 5.78 -5.24 5.26
CA THR A 94 6.02 -4.24 6.30
C THR A 94 6.45 -4.91 7.61
N ALA A 95 5.82 -6.03 7.98
CA ALA A 95 6.20 -6.80 9.17
C ALA A 95 7.63 -7.33 9.09
N LEU A 96 8.01 -7.91 7.94
CA LEU A 96 9.38 -8.37 7.71
C LEU A 96 10.38 -7.22 7.79
N HIS A 97 10.07 -6.08 7.16
CA HIS A 97 10.91 -4.90 7.23
C HIS A 97 11.12 -4.41 8.67
N LEU A 98 10.04 -4.30 9.45
CA LEU A 98 10.11 -3.84 10.84
C LEU A 98 10.93 -4.80 11.73
N VAL A 99 10.77 -6.10 11.55
CA VAL A 99 11.55 -7.09 12.30
C VAL A 99 13.04 -7.00 11.96
N GLU A 100 13.41 -6.73 10.70
CA GLU A 100 14.79 -6.49 10.27
C GLU A 100 15.35 -5.17 10.86
N GLN A 101 14.48 -4.24 11.28
CA GLN A 101 14.86 -3.01 11.99
C GLN A 101 14.89 -3.19 13.53
N GLY A 102 14.60 -4.39 14.03
CA GLY A 102 14.71 -4.75 15.46
C GLY A 102 13.43 -4.64 16.28
N HIS A 103 12.27 -4.48 15.61
CA HIS A 103 10.97 -4.52 16.29
C HIS A 103 10.50 -5.95 16.56
N ASP A 104 9.67 -6.11 17.59
CA ASP A 104 8.93 -7.34 17.88
C ASP A 104 7.55 -7.21 17.23
N VAL A 105 7.28 -7.99 16.20
CA VAL A 105 6.12 -7.78 15.33
C VAL A 105 5.11 -8.92 15.39
N THR A 106 3.83 -8.57 15.51
CA THR A 106 2.72 -9.52 15.35
C THR A 106 1.83 -9.08 14.18
N VAL A 107 1.67 -9.93 13.18
CA VAL A 107 0.69 -9.73 12.10
C VAL A 107 -0.65 -10.32 12.52
N LEU A 108 -1.71 -9.50 12.52
CA LEU A 108 -3.09 -9.91 12.75
C LEU A 108 -3.83 -10.00 11.41
N GLU A 109 -4.31 -11.18 11.05
CA GLU A 109 -5.04 -11.42 9.80
C GLU A 109 -6.40 -12.07 10.07
N MET A 110 -7.46 -11.55 9.46
CA MET A 110 -8.83 -12.05 9.64
C MET A 110 -9.10 -13.36 8.90
N GLN A 111 -8.35 -13.66 7.86
CA GLN A 111 -8.45 -14.92 7.13
C GLN A 111 -7.63 -16.01 7.82
N GLU A 112 -7.91 -17.27 7.49
CA GLU A 112 -7.16 -18.42 8.02
C GLU A 112 -5.70 -18.47 7.58
N LYS A 113 -5.34 -17.75 6.52
CA LYS A 113 -3.99 -17.74 5.92
C LYS A 113 -3.57 -16.34 5.53
N ILE A 114 -2.28 -16.05 5.71
CA ILE A 114 -1.67 -14.83 5.18
C ILE A 114 -1.35 -14.98 3.68
N LEU A 115 -1.15 -13.84 2.99
CA LEU A 115 -0.67 -13.77 1.60
C LEU A 115 -1.55 -14.51 0.59
N VAL A 116 -2.87 -14.59 0.80
CA VAL A 116 -3.80 -15.37 -0.05
C VAL A 116 -3.83 -14.88 -1.49
N ASP A 117 -3.65 -13.60 -1.72
CA ASP A 117 -3.64 -12.90 -3.02
C ASP A 117 -2.25 -12.85 -3.68
N ALA A 118 -1.21 -13.31 -3.00
CA ALA A 118 0.13 -13.40 -3.58
C ALA A 118 0.29 -14.65 -4.47
N SER A 119 1.15 -14.54 -5.49
CA SER A 119 1.53 -15.74 -6.27
C SER A 119 2.18 -16.80 -5.38
N ALA A 120 2.00 -18.07 -5.70
CA ALA A 120 2.51 -19.17 -4.88
C ALA A 120 4.04 -19.06 -4.63
N SER A 121 4.81 -18.73 -5.66
CA SER A 121 6.27 -18.57 -5.54
C SER A 121 6.65 -17.41 -4.60
N TYR A 122 5.94 -16.29 -4.70
CA TYR A 122 6.17 -15.14 -3.83
C TYR A 122 5.78 -15.42 -2.39
N ARG A 123 4.60 -16.02 -2.19
CA ARG A 123 4.11 -16.45 -0.87
C ARG A 123 5.13 -17.34 -0.17
N ASN A 124 5.57 -18.43 -0.84
CA ASN A 124 6.53 -19.38 -0.26
C ASN A 124 7.85 -18.69 0.13
N ARG A 125 8.35 -17.76 -0.70
CA ARG A 125 9.57 -17.02 -0.41
C ARG A 125 9.39 -16.10 0.80
N LEU A 126 8.31 -15.31 0.82
CA LEU A 126 8.08 -14.34 1.90
C LEU A 126 7.79 -15.04 3.23
N THR A 127 6.95 -16.08 3.24
CA THR A 127 6.66 -16.88 4.44
C THR A 127 7.93 -17.52 5.00
N ARG A 128 8.80 -18.05 4.12
CA ARG A 128 10.09 -18.59 4.56
C ARG A 128 10.99 -17.53 5.19
N ASN A 129 11.07 -16.33 4.58
CA ASN A 129 11.87 -15.24 5.13
C ASN A 129 11.34 -14.78 6.49
N MET A 130 10.01 -14.65 6.63
CA MET A 130 9.37 -14.34 7.90
C MET A 130 9.69 -15.39 8.98
N GLY A 131 9.73 -16.66 8.60
CA GLY A 131 10.03 -17.79 9.51
C GLY A 131 11.48 -17.84 10.05
N TYR A 132 12.40 -17.04 9.53
CA TYR A 132 13.75 -16.89 10.09
C TYR A 132 13.82 -15.94 11.29
N HIS A 133 12.74 -15.21 11.60
CA HIS A 133 12.69 -14.22 12.67
C HIS A 133 11.79 -14.68 13.82
N GLU A 134 12.39 -15.02 14.96
CA GLU A 134 11.68 -15.47 16.16
C GLU A 134 10.78 -14.38 16.77
N ASN A 135 11.12 -13.12 16.53
CA ASN A 135 10.37 -11.94 16.95
C ASN A 135 9.28 -11.51 15.95
N LEU A 136 8.97 -12.34 14.94
CA LEU A 136 7.83 -12.15 14.04
C LEU A 136 6.80 -13.25 14.27
N LYS A 137 5.59 -12.86 14.68
CA LYS A 137 4.47 -13.77 14.92
C LYS A 137 3.31 -13.47 13.98
N THR A 138 2.47 -14.46 13.72
CA THR A 138 1.24 -14.31 12.97
C THR A 138 0.06 -14.85 13.76
N VAL A 139 -1.02 -14.08 13.82
CA VAL A 139 -2.33 -14.47 14.35
C VAL A 139 -3.29 -14.44 13.17
N THR A 140 -3.81 -15.60 12.78
CA THR A 140 -4.77 -15.76 11.69
C THR A 140 -6.15 -16.10 12.22
N GLY A 141 -7.22 -15.87 11.44
CA GLY A 141 -8.60 -16.03 11.89
C GLY A 141 -9.05 -14.95 12.88
N GLY A 142 -8.24 -13.88 13.08
CA GLY A 142 -8.49 -12.82 14.04
C GLY A 142 -8.99 -11.53 13.38
N ARG A 143 -10.23 -11.15 13.61
CA ARG A 143 -10.81 -9.91 13.09
C ARG A 143 -10.60 -8.77 14.07
N CYS A 144 -9.82 -7.77 13.69
CA CYS A 144 -9.62 -6.56 14.50
C CYS A 144 -10.96 -5.85 14.80
N THR A 145 -11.21 -5.55 16.06
CA THR A 145 -12.42 -4.89 16.55
C THR A 145 -12.16 -3.48 17.08
N GLY A 146 -10.92 -3.17 17.48
CA GLY A 146 -10.56 -1.85 17.98
C GLY A 146 -9.09 -1.70 18.30
N ILE A 147 -8.68 -0.46 18.51
CA ILE A 147 -7.32 -0.08 18.92
C ILE A 147 -7.42 0.79 20.16
N THR A 148 -6.60 0.53 21.15
CA THR A 148 -6.51 1.29 22.39
C THR A 148 -5.05 1.56 22.75
N SER A 149 -4.80 2.32 23.79
CA SER A 149 -3.45 2.52 24.34
C SER A 149 -2.81 1.24 24.89
N ALA A 150 -3.60 0.18 25.13
CA ALA A 150 -3.10 -1.13 25.57
C ALA A 150 -2.73 -2.06 24.39
N GLY A 151 -3.17 -1.73 23.17
CA GLY A 151 -2.93 -2.53 21.98
C GLY A 151 -4.17 -2.72 21.11
N VAL A 152 -4.20 -3.82 20.37
CA VAL A 152 -5.24 -4.16 19.39
C VAL A 152 -6.18 -5.20 19.95
N THR A 153 -7.48 -4.90 20.01
CA THR A 153 -8.53 -5.87 20.31
C THR A 153 -8.99 -6.57 19.02
N TYR A 154 -9.24 -7.86 19.10
CA TYR A 154 -9.74 -8.64 17.99
C TYR A 154 -10.65 -9.77 18.45
N GLN A 155 -11.52 -10.24 17.58
CA GLN A 155 -12.34 -11.42 17.77
C GLN A 155 -11.67 -12.60 17.09
N ASP A 156 -11.42 -13.68 17.82
CA ASP A 156 -10.84 -14.92 17.29
C ASP A 156 -11.87 -15.72 16.45
N ALA A 157 -11.44 -16.87 15.91
CA ALA A 157 -12.29 -17.73 15.09
C ALA A 157 -13.50 -18.32 15.85
N GLU A 158 -13.39 -18.47 17.17
CA GLU A 158 -14.43 -18.95 18.07
C GLU A 158 -15.38 -17.83 18.53
N GLY A 159 -15.08 -16.56 18.18
CA GLY A 159 -15.87 -15.40 18.53
C GLY A 159 -15.51 -14.77 19.88
N ASN A 160 -14.43 -15.21 20.53
CA ASN A 160 -13.96 -14.63 21.79
C ASN A 160 -13.16 -13.35 21.52
N GLU A 161 -13.32 -12.37 22.40
CA GLU A 161 -12.55 -11.15 22.34
C GLU A 161 -11.16 -11.37 22.96
N GLN A 162 -10.13 -10.95 22.26
CA GLN A 162 -8.73 -11.10 22.59
C GLN A 162 -8.01 -9.75 22.51
N LEU A 163 -6.85 -9.63 23.20
CA LEU A 163 -5.98 -8.45 23.16
C LEU A 163 -4.57 -8.83 22.73
N LEU A 164 -4.05 -8.14 21.71
CA LEU A 164 -2.63 -8.12 21.38
C LEU A 164 -2.03 -6.84 21.95
N ALA A 165 -1.31 -6.97 23.05
CA ALA A 165 -0.61 -5.84 23.67
C ALA A 165 0.52 -5.35 22.77
N CYS A 166 0.57 -4.04 22.49
CA CYS A 166 1.62 -3.40 21.70
C CYS A 166 1.68 -1.90 21.98
N GLY A 167 2.83 -1.28 21.71
CA GLY A 167 3.00 0.17 21.80
C GLY A 167 2.64 0.89 20.51
N SER A 168 2.80 0.24 19.35
CA SER A 168 2.46 0.83 18.05
C SER A 168 1.62 -0.10 17.18
N VAL A 169 0.76 0.51 16.35
CA VAL A 169 -0.12 -0.22 15.43
C VAL A 169 0.08 0.25 14.01
N VAL A 170 0.26 -0.68 13.08
CA VAL A 170 0.36 -0.42 11.65
C VAL A 170 -0.87 -0.95 10.93
N MET A 171 -1.53 -0.10 10.15
CA MET A 171 -2.71 -0.46 9.35
C MET A 171 -2.29 -0.85 7.93
N ALA A 172 -2.45 -2.11 7.58
CA ALA A 172 -2.17 -2.69 6.26
C ALA A 172 -3.42 -3.37 5.65
N ALA A 173 -4.59 -2.79 5.89
CA ALA A 173 -5.89 -3.35 5.50
C ALA A 173 -6.23 -3.22 4.01
N GLY A 174 -5.30 -2.74 3.19
CA GLY A 174 -5.43 -2.58 1.74
C GLY A 174 -5.36 -1.13 1.27
N MET A 175 -5.69 -0.92 -0.01
CA MET A 175 -5.66 0.38 -0.67
C MET A 175 -7.01 0.70 -1.30
N ARG A 176 -7.46 1.94 -1.20
CA ARG A 176 -8.68 2.46 -1.82
C ARG A 176 -8.31 3.28 -3.06
N PRO A 177 -8.77 2.89 -4.27
CA PRO A 177 -8.60 3.69 -5.46
C PRO A 177 -9.10 5.12 -5.29
N ARG A 178 -8.35 6.10 -5.78
CA ARG A 178 -8.74 7.52 -5.76
C ARG A 178 -9.64 7.88 -6.93
N GLN A 179 -10.71 7.13 -7.10
CA GLN A 179 -11.66 7.28 -8.21
C GLN A 179 -12.33 8.65 -8.23
N ALA A 180 -12.70 9.20 -7.07
CA ALA A 180 -13.29 10.53 -6.98
C ALA A 180 -12.35 11.62 -7.50
N ASP A 181 -11.05 11.53 -7.15
CA ASP A 181 -10.04 12.47 -7.65
C ASP A 181 -9.82 12.30 -9.16
N ALA A 182 -9.84 11.08 -9.66
CA ALA A 182 -9.73 10.81 -11.10
C ALA A 182 -10.95 11.38 -11.85
N LEU A 183 -12.15 11.17 -11.32
CA LEU A 183 -13.39 11.66 -11.92
C LEU A 183 -13.47 13.20 -11.91
N ALA A 184 -12.91 13.86 -10.90
CA ALA A 184 -12.84 15.32 -10.82
C ALA A 184 -12.00 15.96 -11.96
N LEU A 185 -11.16 15.17 -12.62
CA LEU A 185 -10.36 15.62 -13.78
C LEU A 185 -11.05 15.34 -15.12
N TYR A 186 -12.24 14.74 -15.13
CA TYR A 186 -12.98 14.46 -16.36
C TYR A 186 -13.56 15.72 -16.97
N ASP A 187 -13.41 15.87 -18.30
CA ASP A 187 -14.09 16.89 -19.10
C ASP A 187 -14.35 16.35 -20.52
N PRO A 188 -15.49 16.66 -21.15
CA PRO A 188 -15.77 16.23 -22.52
C PRO A 188 -14.88 16.87 -23.60
N ALA A 189 -14.09 17.90 -23.25
CA ALA A 189 -13.17 18.57 -24.17
C ALA A 189 -11.98 17.67 -24.57
N TYR A 190 -11.69 16.57 -23.84
CA TYR A 190 -10.59 15.65 -24.10
C TYR A 190 -10.97 14.20 -23.76
N ARG A 191 -10.26 13.25 -24.36
CA ARG A 191 -10.41 11.83 -23.98
C ARG A 191 -9.71 11.57 -22.64
N VAL A 192 -10.33 10.80 -21.76
CA VAL A 192 -9.77 10.47 -20.43
C VAL A 192 -9.52 8.97 -20.32
N TYR A 193 -8.30 8.62 -19.91
CA TYR A 193 -7.88 7.26 -19.60
C TYR A 193 -7.46 7.18 -18.14
N THR A 194 -8.17 6.40 -17.32
CA THR A 194 -7.75 6.12 -15.94
C THR A 194 -6.87 4.87 -15.91
N VAL A 195 -5.72 4.93 -15.24
CA VAL A 195 -4.74 3.83 -15.21
C VAL A 195 -4.13 3.62 -13.82
N GLY A 196 -3.64 2.41 -13.58
CA GLY A 196 -3.00 2.07 -12.30
C GLY A 196 -3.98 2.02 -11.14
N ASP A 197 -3.50 2.36 -9.95
CA ASP A 197 -4.23 2.15 -8.70
C ASP A 197 -5.46 3.05 -8.53
N CYS A 198 -5.60 4.13 -9.30
CA CYS A 198 -6.82 4.95 -9.26
C CYS A 198 -8.00 4.30 -9.98
N ASP A 199 -7.74 3.36 -10.90
CA ASP A 199 -8.74 2.49 -11.49
C ASP A 199 -8.97 1.27 -10.60
N LYS A 200 -7.91 0.48 -10.39
CA LYS A 200 -7.93 -0.71 -9.53
C LYS A 200 -6.58 -0.89 -8.86
N ALA A 201 -6.55 -0.75 -7.54
CA ALA A 201 -5.35 -0.98 -6.74
C ALA A 201 -4.82 -2.40 -6.95
N ALA A 202 -3.55 -2.52 -7.36
CA ALA A 202 -2.95 -3.80 -7.72
C ALA A 202 -1.42 -3.79 -7.54
N ASN A 203 -0.66 -4.04 -8.58
CA ASN A 203 0.79 -4.10 -8.57
C ASN A 203 1.40 -3.30 -9.74
N VAL A 204 2.72 -3.05 -9.67
CA VAL A 204 3.47 -2.28 -10.66
C VAL A 204 3.28 -2.85 -12.09
N GLN A 205 3.26 -4.17 -12.26
CA GLN A 205 3.08 -4.79 -13.57
C GLN A 205 1.74 -4.40 -14.21
N LYS A 206 0.65 -4.43 -13.43
CA LYS A 206 -0.69 -4.05 -13.92
C LYS A 206 -0.76 -2.56 -14.22
N ALA A 207 -0.19 -1.72 -13.36
CA ALA A 207 -0.15 -0.28 -13.58
C ALA A 207 0.59 0.09 -14.87
N VAL A 208 1.78 -0.49 -15.09
CA VAL A 208 2.58 -0.26 -16.30
C VAL A 208 1.87 -0.75 -17.56
N ARG A 209 1.23 -1.93 -17.52
CA ARG A 209 0.46 -2.45 -18.66
C ARG A 209 -0.73 -1.57 -19.01
N ALA A 210 -1.47 -1.10 -18.00
CA ALA A 210 -2.60 -0.20 -18.22
C ALA A 210 -2.15 1.13 -18.84
N ALA A 211 -1.06 1.71 -18.32
CA ALA A 211 -0.49 2.94 -18.85
C ALA A 211 -0.01 2.77 -20.31
N PHE A 212 0.67 1.66 -20.62
CA PHE A 212 1.10 1.35 -21.98
C PHE A 212 -0.10 1.20 -22.93
N ALA A 213 -1.13 0.43 -22.53
CA ALA A 213 -2.34 0.24 -23.33
C ALA A 213 -3.07 1.57 -23.59
N ALA A 214 -3.16 2.45 -22.60
CA ALA A 214 -3.72 3.80 -22.77
C ALA A 214 -2.89 4.63 -23.76
N ALA A 215 -1.56 4.65 -23.60
CA ALA A 215 -0.68 5.44 -24.45
C ALA A 215 -0.71 5.03 -25.93
N VAL A 216 -0.83 3.73 -26.24
CA VAL A 216 -0.92 3.26 -27.64
C VAL A 216 -2.31 3.40 -28.25
N SER A 217 -3.31 3.80 -27.45
CA SER A 217 -4.70 4.03 -27.90
C SER A 217 -4.98 5.51 -28.23
N ILE A 218 -4.04 6.40 -27.95
CA ILE A 218 -4.11 7.83 -28.24
C ILE A 218 -3.62 8.11 -29.65
#